data_8b13ce4658d5c649bf7dd91f0dd67d7c
#
_entry.id   8b13ce4658d5c649bf7dd91f0dd67d7c
#
_cell.length_a   1.000
_cell.length_b   1.000
_cell.length_c   1.000
_cell.angle_alpha   90.00
_cell.angle_beta   90.00
_cell.angle_gamma   90.00
#
_symmetry.space_group_name_H-M   'P 1'
#
loop_
_entity.id
_entity.type
_entity.pdbx_description
1 polymer ?
#
loop_
_entity_poly.entity_id
_entity_poly.type
_entity_poly.pdbx_seq_one_letter_code
_entity_poly.pdbx_strand_id
1 'polypeptide(L)'
;MIFDFSLVKAEKLAKYHDLSQFDCEDEDINDFIKNEALLYQEKKVATTTIFIYNEDIIGFCSIAADSLKLKVPEKIQHEVDGKPIKEFPAIKIARLGRDKKYKGLKVGEGILKWAFGHILECSDMVAVRFVTLDAYPKRVQYYEDLKFIRNTHESYTGNVQNVSMRFDLFNAIPKK
;
A
#
# COMPACT_ATOMS: atom_id res chain seq x y z
N MET A 1 21.71 17.44 -7.11
CA MET A 1 21.16 16.47 -8.10
C MET A 1 19.66 16.44 -7.86
N ILE A 2 18.86 16.69 -8.88
CA ILE A 2 17.38 16.61 -8.77
C ILE A 2 17.03 15.12 -8.88
N PHE A 3 16.35 14.56 -7.85
CA PHE A 3 15.86 13.20 -7.86
C PHE A 3 14.66 13.10 -8.82
N ASP A 4 14.72 12.16 -9.76
CA ASP A 4 13.65 11.89 -10.71
C ASP A 4 13.15 10.44 -10.55
N PHE A 5 11.93 10.28 -10.10
CA PHE A 5 11.32 8.95 -9.90
C PHE A 5 11.13 8.18 -11.22
N SER A 6 11.10 8.85 -12.38
CA SER A 6 11.00 8.17 -13.68
C SER A 6 12.22 7.30 -14.03
N LEU A 7 13.35 7.55 -13.37
CA LEU A 7 14.59 6.77 -13.51
C LEU A 7 14.67 5.60 -12.51
N VAL A 8 13.67 5.43 -11.66
CA VAL A 8 13.61 4.37 -10.68
C VAL A 8 13.13 3.08 -11.34
N LYS A 9 13.89 2.00 -11.15
CA LYS A 9 13.52 0.66 -11.60
C LYS A 9 12.72 -0.03 -10.51
N ALA A 10 11.56 -0.57 -10.86
CA ALA A 10 10.74 -1.39 -9.96
C ALA A 10 10.96 -2.87 -10.29
N GLU A 11 11.38 -3.65 -9.30
CA GLU A 11 11.63 -5.08 -9.45
C GLU A 11 10.93 -5.88 -8.35
N LYS A 12 10.44 -7.06 -8.69
CA LYS A 12 9.95 -8.01 -7.70
C LYS A 12 11.10 -8.45 -6.80
N LEU A 13 10.88 -8.49 -5.47
CA LEU A 13 11.88 -8.93 -4.52
C LEU A 13 12.37 -10.37 -4.86
N ALA A 14 13.67 -10.57 -4.87
CA ALA A 14 14.33 -11.84 -5.11
C ALA A 14 15.54 -12.04 -4.21
N LYS A 15 16.01 -13.28 -4.07
CA LYS A 15 17.12 -13.67 -3.16
C LYS A 15 18.45 -12.95 -3.44
N TYR A 16 18.64 -12.48 -4.66
CA TYR A 16 19.89 -11.82 -5.06
C TYR A 16 19.94 -10.32 -4.68
N HIS A 17 18.83 -9.73 -4.21
CA HIS A 17 18.83 -8.35 -3.77
C HIS A 17 19.47 -8.22 -2.39
N ASP A 18 20.51 -7.41 -2.29
CA ASP A 18 21.16 -7.10 -1.02
C ASP A 18 20.42 -5.98 -0.28
N LEU A 19 19.75 -6.35 0.81
CA LEU A 19 19.00 -5.45 1.69
C LEU A 19 19.79 -5.04 2.93
N SER A 20 21.05 -5.43 3.05
CA SER A 20 21.87 -5.21 4.26
C SER A 20 21.97 -3.74 4.65
N GLN A 21 22.09 -2.86 3.66
CA GLN A 21 22.25 -1.42 3.84
C GLN A 21 20.91 -0.65 3.91
N PHE A 22 19.80 -1.32 3.61
CA PHE A 22 18.50 -0.66 3.65
C PHE A 22 18.08 -0.31 5.09
N ASP A 23 17.67 0.93 5.31
CA ASP A 23 17.15 1.40 6.60
C ASP A 23 16.11 2.51 6.41
N CYS A 24 14.88 2.25 6.83
CA CYS A 24 13.77 3.20 6.72
C CYS A 24 13.45 3.94 8.02
N GLU A 25 14.32 3.88 9.04
CA GLU A 25 14.11 4.48 10.38
C GLU A 25 12.95 3.85 11.17
N ASP A 26 12.54 2.61 10.84
CA ASP A 26 11.48 1.86 11.51
C ASP A 26 11.91 0.39 11.60
N GLU A 27 12.10 -0.11 12.83
CA GLU A 27 12.65 -1.44 13.08
C GLU A 27 11.73 -2.55 12.56
N ASP A 28 10.41 -2.43 12.76
CA ASP A 28 9.42 -3.42 12.29
C ASP A 28 9.41 -3.52 10.75
N ILE A 29 9.47 -2.37 10.09
CA ILE A 29 9.53 -2.31 8.63
C ILE A 29 10.87 -2.82 8.08
N ASN A 30 11.98 -2.51 8.77
CA ASN A 30 13.30 -3.03 8.40
C ASN A 30 13.39 -4.54 8.58
N ASP A 31 12.88 -5.06 9.68
CA ASP A 31 12.86 -6.51 9.94
C ASP A 31 12.02 -7.24 8.90
N PHE A 32 10.82 -6.74 8.63
CA PHE A 32 9.95 -7.30 7.61
C PHE A 32 10.65 -7.44 6.25
N ILE A 33 11.22 -6.36 5.72
CA ILE A 33 11.80 -6.41 4.37
C ILE A 33 13.03 -7.31 4.29
N LYS A 34 13.83 -7.36 5.36
CA LYS A 34 15.07 -8.16 5.40
C LYS A 34 14.82 -9.63 5.67
N ASN A 35 13.86 -9.97 6.52
CA ASN A 35 13.72 -11.31 7.07
C ASN A 35 12.42 -12.02 6.71
N GLU A 36 11.32 -11.30 6.42
CA GLU A 36 10.00 -11.89 6.24
C GLU A 36 9.45 -11.77 4.81
N ALA A 37 9.72 -10.68 4.12
CA ALA A 37 9.06 -10.33 2.85
C ALA A 37 9.20 -11.41 1.77
N LEU A 38 10.38 -12.00 1.66
CA LEU A 38 10.63 -13.07 0.69
C LEU A 38 9.84 -14.34 1.02
N LEU A 39 9.78 -14.71 2.30
CA LEU A 39 8.98 -15.85 2.78
C LEU A 39 7.48 -15.63 2.53
N TYR A 40 6.97 -14.41 2.78
CA TYR A 40 5.57 -14.06 2.51
C TYR A 40 5.26 -14.18 1.02
N GLN A 41 6.21 -13.80 0.17
CA GLN A 41 6.06 -13.92 -1.27
C GLN A 41 6.08 -15.38 -1.75
N GLU A 42 6.98 -16.22 -1.21
CA GLU A 42 7.03 -17.66 -1.50
C GLU A 42 5.72 -18.35 -1.08
N LYS A 43 5.15 -17.97 0.06
CA LYS A 43 3.87 -18.49 0.58
C LYS A 43 2.62 -17.83 -0.05
N LYS A 44 2.76 -16.92 -0.99
CA LYS A 44 1.64 -16.21 -1.63
C LYS A 44 0.78 -15.38 -0.64
N VAL A 45 1.35 -14.92 0.46
CA VAL A 45 0.69 -14.05 1.44
C VAL A 45 0.75 -12.58 1.01
N ALA A 46 1.91 -12.15 0.50
CA ALA A 46 2.10 -10.82 -0.06
C ALA A 46 3.11 -10.86 -1.20
N THR A 47 3.07 -9.89 -2.08
CA THR A 47 4.11 -9.68 -3.12
C THR A 47 4.83 -8.38 -2.83
N THR A 48 6.15 -8.42 -2.82
CA THR A 48 7.00 -7.26 -2.52
C THR A 48 7.74 -6.81 -3.78
N THR A 49 7.62 -5.52 -4.07
CA THR A 49 8.40 -4.83 -5.11
C THR A 49 9.40 -3.91 -4.44
N ILE A 50 10.64 -3.96 -4.88
CA ILE A 50 11.71 -3.03 -4.49
C ILE A 50 11.90 -1.97 -5.57
N PHE A 51 12.36 -0.81 -5.15
CA PHE A 51 12.61 0.34 -6.01
C PHE A 51 14.11 0.66 -5.97
N ILE A 52 14.74 0.66 -7.14
CA ILE A 52 16.20 0.77 -7.31
C ILE A 52 16.51 2.06 -8.09
N TYR A 53 17.44 2.85 -7.56
CA TYR A 53 17.97 4.05 -8.18
C TYR A 53 19.47 4.13 -7.99
N ASN A 54 20.23 4.22 -9.09
CA ASN A 54 21.70 4.21 -9.06
C ASN A 54 22.28 3.06 -8.22
N GLU A 55 21.77 1.84 -8.44
CA GLU A 55 22.17 0.61 -7.73
C GLU A 55 21.72 0.53 -6.25
N ASP A 56 21.26 1.62 -5.66
CA ASP A 56 20.72 1.64 -4.29
C ASP A 56 19.26 1.20 -4.27
N ILE A 57 18.89 0.38 -3.29
CA ILE A 57 17.47 0.10 -2.97
C ILE A 57 16.94 1.29 -2.16
N ILE A 58 16.12 2.11 -2.81
CA ILE A 58 15.60 3.36 -2.24
C ILE A 58 14.27 3.19 -1.49
N GLY A 59 13.63 2.05 -1.67
CA GLY A 59 12.38 1.76 -1.00
C GLY A 59 11.75 0.46 -1.48
N PHE A 60 10.60 0.12 -0.88
CA PHE A 60 9.81 -1.04 -1.26
C PHE A 60 8.32 -0.84 -0.99
N CYS A 61 7.51 -1.67 -1.62
CA CYS A 61 6.07 -1.78 -1.37
C CYS A 61 5.66 -3.24 -1.39
N SER A 62 4.94 -3.68 -0.38
CA SER A 62 4.32 -5.01 -0.34
C SER A 62 2.81 -4.88 -0.44
N ILE A 63 2.22 -5.63 -1.39
CA ILE A 63 0.78 -5.68 -1.61
C ILE A 63 0.25 -7.08 -1.35
N ALA A 64 -0.99 -7.17 -0.86
CA ALA A 64 -1.68 -8.42 -0.60
C ALA A 64 -3.16 -8.32 -0.99
N ALA A 65 -3.79 -9.46 -1.28
CA ALA A 65 -5.24 -9.52 -1.40
C ALA A 65 -5.89 -9.17 -0.06
N ASP A 66 -7.02 -8.47 -0.12
CA ASP A 66 -7.76 -8.04 1.07
C ASP A 66 -9.26 -8.05 0.80
N SER A 67 -10.04 -7.95 1.86
CA SER A 67 -11.48 -7.70 1.80
C SER A 67 -11.88 -6.62 2.80
N LEU A 68 -12.84 -5.79 2.42
CA LEU A 68 -13.29 -4.66 3.21
C LEU A 68 -14.74 -4.80 3.62
N LYS A 69 -15.01 -4.70 4.93
CA LYS A 69 -16.36 -4.56 5.48
C LYS A 69 -16.73 -3.10 5.61
N LEU A 70 -17.93 -2.75 5.17
CA LEU A 70 -18.48 -1.40 5.26
C LEU A 70 -19.74 -1.37 6.10
N LYS A 71 -19.91 -0.33 6.92
CA LYS A 71 -21.18 0.00 7.55
C LYS A 71 -22.19 0.51 6.51
N VAL A 72 -23.47 0.48 6.84
CA VAL A 72 -24.53 0.96 5.94
C VAL A 72 -24.28 2.39 5.43
N PRO A 73 -23.93 3.38 6.27
CA PRO A 73 -23.61 4.73 5.78
C PRO A 73 -22.43 4.76 4.80
N GLU A 74 -21.40 3.94 5.04
CA GLU A 74 -20.24 3.84 4.16
C GLU A 74 -20.61 3.22 2.80
N LYS A 75 -21.52 2.20 2.80
CA LYS A 75 -22.04 1.61 1.55
C LYS A 75 -22.79 2.63 0.71
N ILE A 76 -23.61 3.47 1.34
CA ILE A 76 -24.33 4.56 0.66
C ILE A 76 -23.32 5.57 0.08
N GLN A 77 -22.33 5.98 0.85
CA GLN A 77 -21.27 6.90 0.41
C GLN A 77 -20.53 6.41 -0.84
N HIS A 78 -20.35 5.09 -0.95
CA HIS A 78 -19.66 4.46 -2.08
C HIS A 78 -20.59 3.93 -3.17
N GLU A 79 -21.89 4.23 -3.09
CA GLU A 79 -22.91 3.78 -4.08
C GLU A 79 -22.94 2.24 -4.25
N VAL A 80 -22.76 1.49 -3.15
CA VAL A 80 -22.73 0.01 -3.12
C VAL A 80 -23.77 -0.59 -2.15
N ASP A 81 -24.80 0.17 -1.79
CA ASP A 81 -25.80 -0.17 -0.79
C ASP A 81 -26.83 -1.20 -1.29
N GLY A 82 -27.22 -1.22 -2.49
CA GLY A 82 -28.31 -2.08 -2.99
C GLY A 82 -28.01 -3.58 -3.09
N LYS A 83 -26.85 -4.08 -2.66
CA LYS A 83 -26.44 -5.48 -2.84
C LYS A 83 -26.16 -6.16 -1.50
N PRO A 84 -26.47 -7.45 -1.35
CA PRO A 84 -26.18 -8.22 -0.13
C PRO A 84 -24.68 -8.58 -0.02
N ILE A 85 -23.80 -7.68 -0.44
CA ILE A 85 -22.35 -7.86 -0.36
C ILE A 85 -21.91 -7.57 1.07
N LYS A 86 -21.30 -8.57 1.73
CA LYS A 86 -20.80 -8.46 3.09
C LYS A 86 -19.38 -7.87 3.12
N GLU A 87 -18.55 -8.26 2.16
CA GLU A 87 -17.15 -7.87 2.04
C GLU A 87 -16.87 -7.47 0.59
N PHE A 88 -16.16 -6.38 0.42
CA PHE A 88 -15.82 -5.82 -0.89
C PHE A 88 -14.39 -6.18 -1.26
N PRO A 89 -14.11 -6.51 -2.54
CA PRO A 89 -12.77 -6.85 -2.98
C PRO A 89 -11.82 -5.65 -2.82
N ALA A 90 -10.67 -5.90 -2.22
CA ALA A 90 -9.65 -4.91 -1.99
C ALA A 90 -8.24 -5.46 -2.22
N ILE A 91 -7.28 -4.57 -2.45
CA ILE A 91 -5.85 -4.85 -2.34
C ILE A 91 -5.29 -3.98 -1.22
N LYS A 92 -4.54 -4.60 -0.32
CA LYS A 92 -3.89 -3.93 0.78
C LYS A 92 -2.46 -3.54 0.42
N ILE A 93 -2.11 -2.28 0.65
CA ILE A 93 -0.72 -1.87 0.78
C ILE A 93 -0.29 -2.29 2.19
N ALA A 94 0.30 -3.49 2.29
CA ALA A 94 0.58 -4.14 3.56
C ALA A 94 1.78 -3.52 4.27
N ARG A 95 2.83 -3.17 3.51
CA ARG A 95 4.03 -2.49 4.01
C ARG A 95 4.57 -1.55 2.93
N LEU A 96 5.09 -0.42 3.35
CA LEU A 96 5.77 0.54 2.50
C LEU A 96 6.92 1.17 3.29
N GLY A 97 8.13 1.08 2.76
CA GLY A 97 9.32 1.69 3.34
C GLY A 97 10.11 2.49 2.30
N ARG A 98 10.72 3.59 2.76
CA ARG A 98 11.64 4.41 1.99
C ARG A 98 12.95 4.51 2.75
N ASP A 99 14.07 4.24 2.10
CA ASP A 99 15.39 4.35 2.73
C ASP A 99 15.64 5.78 3.24
N LYS A 100 16.22 5.89 4.42
CA LYS A 100 16.49 7.16 5.11
C LYS A 100 17.35 8.13 4.30
N LYS A 101 18.28 7.63 3.47
CA LYS A 101 19.15 8.43 2.60
C LYS A 101 18.35 9.29 1.61
N TYR A 102 17.15 8.84 1.27
CA TYR A 102 16.26 9.49 0.30
C TYR A 102 15.12 10.30 0.96
N LYS A 103 15.29 10.66 2.25
CA LYS A 103 14.34 11.49 2.99
C LYS A 103 14.21 12.87 2.35
N GLY A 104 12.97 13.36 2.21
CA GLY A 104 12.69 14.67 1.60
C GLY A 104 12.60 14.66 0.07
N LEU A 105 12.99 13.58 -0.61
CA LEU A 105 12.95 13.47 -2.07
C LEU A 105 11.65 12.91 -2.63
N LYS A 106 10.58 12.86 -1.84
CA LYS A 106 9.24 12.36 -2.24
C LYS A 106 9.21 10.91 -2.75
N VAL A 107 10.23 10.10 -2.43
CA VAL A 107 10.29 8.69 -2.84
C VAL A 107 9.08 7.91 -2.39
N GLY A 108 8.64 8.06 -1.13
CA GLY A 108 7.44 7.38 -0.61
C GLY A 108 6.17 7.73 -1.39
N GLU A 109 6.03 8.98 -1.85
CA GLU A 109 4.92 9.42 -2.72
C GLU A 109 5.01 8.76 -4.11
N GLY A 110 6.22 8.69 -4.67
CA GLY A 110 6.45 8.00 -5.94
C GLY A 110 6.12 6.51 -5.87
N ILE A 111 6.54 5.82 -4.81
CA ILE A 111 6.22 4.41 -4.55
C ILE A 111 4.70 4.23 -4.43
N LEU A 112 4.01 5.10 -3.71
CA LEU A 112 2.57 5.01 -3.55
C LEU A 112 1.84 5.21 -4.89
N LYS A 113 2.25 6.18 -5.70
CA LYS A 113 1.72 6.38 -7.07
C LYS A 113 1.93 5.15 -7.94
N TRP A 114 3.13 4.55 -7.88
CA TRP A 114 3.41 3.31 -8.59
C TRP A 114 2.48 2.18 -8.13
N ALA A 115 2.30 2.02 -6.80
CA ALA A 115 1.41 1.00 -6.25
C ALA A 115 -0.03 1.15 -6.74
N PHE A 116 -0.56 2.39 -6.80
CA PHE A 116 -1.88 2.66 -7.37
C PHE A 116 -1.97 2.28 -8.84
N GLY A 117 -0.98 2.64 -9.66
CA GLY A 117 -0.93 2.24 -11.07
C GLY A 117 -0.95 0.73 -11.24
N HIS A 118 -0.13 0.03 -10.47
CA HIS A 118 -0.06 -1.44 -10.49
C HIS A 118 -1.35 -2.10 -10.01
N ILE A 119 -2.00 -1.56 -8.98
CA ILE A 119 -3.31 -2.07 -8.50
C ILE A 119 -4.40 -1.83 -9.55
N LEU A 120 -4.39 -0.71 -10.26
CA LEU A 120 -5.31 -0.44 -11.35
C LEU A 120 -5.15 -1.46 -12.50
N GLU A 121 -3.91 -1.77 -12.88
CA GLU A 121 -3.62 -2.85 -13.87
C GLU A 121 -4.14 -4.21 -13.39
N CYS A 122 -3.96 -4.54 -12.12
CA CYS A 122 -4.53 -5.76 -11.53
C CYS A 122 -6.07 -5.75 -11.59
N SER A 123 -6.71 -4.60 -11.43
CA SER A 123 -8.17 -4.48 -11.43
C SER A 123 -8.82 -4.76 -12.78
N ASP A 124 -8.06 -4.70 -13.87
CA ASP A 124 -8.51 -5.11 -15.21
C ASP A 124 -8.65 -6.63 -15.35
N MET A 125 -7.91 -7.40 -14.53
CA MET A 125 -7.95 -8.87 -14.54
C MET A 125 -8.86 -9.43 -13.45
N VAL A 126 -8.84 -8.82 -12.28
CA VAL A 126 -9.62 -9.25 -11.10
C VAL A 126 -10.24 -8.02 -10.46
N ALA A 127 -11.56 -8.01 -10.29
CA ALA A 127 -12.25 -6.88 -9.71
C ALA A 127 -11.67 -6.46 -8.35
N VAL A 128 -11.24 -5.22 -8.25
CA VAL A 128 -10.76 -4.58 -7.02
C VAL A 128 -11.50 -3.27 -6.86
N ARG A 129 -12.24 -3.10 -5.77
CA ARG A 129 -12.98 -1.88 -5.48
C ARG A 129 -12.18 -0.90 -4.64
N PHE A 130 -11.45 -1.40 -3.65
CA PHE A 130 -10.77 -0.56 -2.67
C PHE A 130 -9.28 -0.85 -2.60
N VAL A 131 -8.50 0.19 -2.33
CA VAL A 131 -7.13 0.04 -1.79
C VAL A 131 -7.22 0.26 -0.29
N THR A 132 -6.66 -0.64 0.50
CA THR A 132 -6.64 -0.55 1.96
C THR A 132 -5.21 -0.42 2.47
N LEU A 133 -5.05 0.15 3.65
CA LEU A 133 -3.81 0.17 4.41
C LEU A 133 -4.11 0.37 5.91
N ASP A 134 -3.11 0.07 6.73
CA ASP A 134 -3.12 0.38 8.17
C ASP A 134 -2.06 1.45 8.44
N ALA A 135 -2.53 2.67 8.73
CA ALA A 135 -1.67 3.81 8.96
C ALA A 135 -1.26 3.92 10.43
N TYR A 136 0.01 4.18 10.70
CA TYR A 136 0.40 4.66 12.02
C TYR A 136 -0.35 5.96 12.37
N PRO A 137 -0.76 6.20 13.63
CA PRO A 137 -1.50 7.40 14.00
C PRO A 137 -0.87 8.70 13.51
N LYS A 138 0.47 8.80 13.57
CA LYS A 138 1.25 9.94 13.08
C LYS A 138 1.22 10.15 11.56
N ARG A 139 0.74 9.15 10.80
CA ARG A 139 0.67 9.17 9.33
C ARG A 139 -0.75 9.31 8.78
N VAL A 140 -1.76 9.26 9.64
CA VAL A 140 -3.16 9.30 9.20
C VAL A 140 -3.46 10.54 8.38
N GLN A 141 -3.04 11.74 8.84
CA GLN A 141 -3.26 12.98 8.10
C GLN A 141 -2.65 12.95 6.69
N TYR A 142 -1.45 12.38 6.54
CA TYR A 142 -0.80 12.21 5.24
C TYR A 142 -1.66 11.40 4.27
N TYR A 143 -2.28 10.30 4.75
CA TYR A 143 -3.14 9.49 3.91
C TYR A 143 -4.51 10.14 3.67
N GLU A 144 -5.05 10.90 4.62
CA GLU A 144 -6.28 11.69 4.43
C GLU A 144 -6.08 12.76 3.33
N ASP A 145 -4.92 13.43 3.29
CA ASP A 145 -4.55 14.38 2.22
C ASP A 145 -4.51 13.68 0.84
N LEU A 146 -4.16 12.40 0.81
CA LEU A 146 -4.18 11.53 -0.37
C LEU A 146 -5.56 10.89 -0.63
N LYS A 147 -6.63 11.36 0.07
CA LYS A 147 -8.01 10.93 -0.09
C LYS A 147 -8.34 9.52 0.42
N PHE A 148 -7.49 8.96 1.27
CA PHE A 148 -7.90 7.81 2.05
C PHE A 148 -8.91 8.22 3.13
N ILE A 149 -9.83 7.32 3.44
CA ILE A 149 -10.87 7.49 4.44
C ILE A 149 -10.70 6.42 5.52
N ARG A 150 -10.85 6.78 6.79
CA ARG A 150 -10.79 5.83 7.90
C ARG A 150 -11.94 4.83 7.80
N ASN A 151 -11.64 3.56 8.08
CA ASN A 151 -12.64 2.51 8.20
C ASN A 151 -13.31 2.61 9.58
N THR A 152 -14.65 2.64 9.60
CA THR A 152 -15.42 2.82 10.84
C THR A 152 -16.16 1.55 11.28
N HIS A 153 -16.12 0.48 10.47
CA HIS A 153 -16.70 -0.80 10.85
C HIS A 153 -16.02 -1.35 12.11
N GLU A 154 -16.77 -1.97 13.01
CA GLU A 154 -16.27 -2.48 14.30
C GLU A 154 -15.12 -3.46 14.19
N SER A 155 -15.01 -4.17 13.07
CA SER A 155 -13.86 -5.03 12.79
C SER A 155 -12.52 -4.28 12.72
N TYR A 156 -12.54 -2.95 12.54
CA TYR A 156 -11.35 -2.10 12.38
C TYR A 156 -11.14 -1.11 13.52
N THR A 157 -12.11 -0.99 14.45
CA THR A 157 -12.07 0.02 15.53
C THR A 157 -11.71 -0.56 16.90
N GLY A 158 -11.34 -1.84 16.97
CA GLY A 158 -10.85 -2.48 18.19
C GLY A 158 -9.49 -1.92 18.65
N ASN A 159 -8.88 -2.58 19.61
CA ASN A 159 -7.58 -2.16 20.17
C ASN A 159 -6.50 -2.12 19.07
N VAL A 160 -6.21 -0.94 18.55
CA VAL A 160 -5.40 -0.76 17.36
C VAL A 160 -4.24 0.20 17.59
N GLN A 161 -3.06 -0.30 17.33
CA GLN A 161 -1.87 0.52 17.19
C GLN A 161 -1.89 1.32 15.87
N ASN A 162 -2.71 0.89 14.92
CA ASN A 162 -2.83 1.45 13.57
C ASN A 162 -4.28 1.79 13.24
N VAL A 163 -4.46 2.76 12.36
CA VAL A 163 -5.77 3.17 11.85
C VAL A 163 -5.97 2.54 10.48
N SER A 164 -6.98 1.68 10.37
CA SER A 164 -7.37 1.09 9.08
C SER A 164 -8.00 2.14 8.18
N MET A 165 -7.54 2.23 6.94
CA MET A 165 -7.99 3.22 5.97
C MET A 165 -8.27 2.57 4.62
N ARG A 166 -9.14 3.21 3.83
CA ARG A 166 -9.51 2.80 2.48
C ARG A 166 -9.43 3.96 1.48
N PHE A 167 -9.20 3.61 0.24
CA PHE A 167 -9.34 4.50 -0.92
C PHE A 167 -10.25 3.81 -1.95
N ASP A 168 -11.24 4.53 -2.49
CA ASP A 168 -12.17 4.01 -3.48
C ASP A 168 -11.62 4.18 -4.89
N LEU A 169 -11.18 3.10 -5.54
CA LEU A 169 -10.63 3.13 -6.89
C LEU A 169 -11.64 3.60 -7.94
N PHE A 170 -12.92 3.28 -7.77
CA PHE A 170 -13.94 3.68 -8.72
C PHE A 170 -14.11 5.19 -8.83
N ASN A 171 -13.90 5.92 -7.73
CA ASN A 171 -13.95 7.36 -7.70
C ASN A 171 -12.66 8.03 -8.22
N ALA A 172 -11.58 7.26 -8.36
CA ALA A 172 -10.30 7.75 -8.90
C ALA A 172 -10.23 7.68 -10.43
N ILE A 173 -11.06 6.83 -11.05
CA ILE A 173 -11.11 6.70 -12.52
C ILE A 173 -12.03 7.81 -13.06
N PRO A 174 -11.55 8.68 -13.96
CA PRO A 174 -12.43 9.66 -14.60
C PRO A 174 -13.59 8.93 -15.27
N LYS A 175 -14.82 9.27 -14.88
CA LYS A 175 -16.02 8.74 -15.55
C LYS A 175 -15.95 9.23 -17.01
N LYS A 176 -15.83 8.31 -17.96
CA LYS A 176 -15.86 8.58 -19.41
C LYS A 176 -17.23 9.09 -19.81
#